data_5cf4d150020af181c7ba9415d4922fdf
#
_entry.id   5cf4d150020af181c7ba9415d4922fdf
#
_cell.length_a   1.000
_cell.length_b   1.000
_cell.length_c   1.000
_cell.angle_alpha   90.00
_cell.angle_beta   90.00
_cell.angle_gamma   90.00
#
_symmetry.space_group_name_H-M   'P 1'
#
loop_
_entity.id
_entity.type
_entity.pdbx_description
1 polymer ?
#
loop_
_entity_poly.entity_id
_entity_poly.type
_entity_poly.pdbx_seq_one_letter_code
_entity_poly.pdbx_strand_id
1 'polypeptide(L)'
;MTADFENIEQLLRDSKPDEAIARLEAYLATPVASCLDVAYYLLGNAYRQKSDWRKAINNYNRAVQLNPDGPAKTALQTAKEILDFFNHDLYNP
;
A
#
# COMPACT_ATOMS: atom_id res chain seq x y z
N MET A 1 1.51 -11.66 -14.37
CA MET A 1 2.51 -10.88 -15.08
C MET A 1 3.15 -9.91 -14.11
N THR A 2 4.43 -10.06 -13.92
CA THR A 2 5.13 -9.25 -12.93
C THR A 2 5.74 -7.97 -13.52
N ALA A 3 5.80 -7.85 -14.85
CA ALA A 3 6.45 -6.71 -15.49
C ALA A 3 5.81 -5.39 -15.12
N ASP A 4 4.47 -5.35 -15.00
CA ASP A 4 3.76 -4.13 -14.64
C ASP A 4 4.08 -3.71 -13.20
N PHE A 5 4.25 -4.69 -12.32
CA PHE A 5 4.61 -4.39 -10.93
C PHE A 5 6.03 -3.87 -10.82
N GLU A 6 6.94 -4.35 -11.64
CA GLU A 6 8.31 -3.83 -11.66
C GLU A 6 8.33 -2.34 -12.01
N ASN A 7 7.55 -1.95 -13.01
CA ASN A 7 7.42 -0.54 -13.38
C ASN A 7 6.83 0.29 -12.25
N ILE A 8 5.83 -0.24 -11.58
CA ILE A 8 5.20 0.43 -10.45
C ILE A 8 6.18 0.56 -9.29
N GLU A 9 6.92 -0.51 -9.01
CA GLU A 9 7.94 -0.46 -7.96
C GLU A 9 9.02 0.59 -8.28
N GLN A 10 9.38 0.72 -9.56
CA GLN A 10 10.34 1.75 -9.95
C GLN A 10 9.78 3.14 -9.71
N LEU A 11 8.49 3.36 -10.02
CA LEU A 11 7.86 4.65 -9.73
C LEU A 11 7.92 4.99 -8.24
N LEU A 12 7.72 3.99 -7.39
CA LEU A 12 7.82 4.20 -5.95
C LEU A 12 9.26 4.52 -5.51
N ARG A 13 10.25 3.85 -6.10
CA ARG A 13 11.65 4.15 -5.82
C ARG A 13 12.02 5.55 -6.28
N ASP A 14 11.37 6.03 -7.34
CA ASP A 14 11.59 7.38 -7.88
C ASP A 14 10.74 8.43 -7.16
N SER A 15 10.07 8.05 -6.09
CA SER A 15 9.21 8.94 -5.30
C SER A 15 8.08 9.55 -6.12
N LYS A 16 7.45 8.71 -6.94
CA LYS A 16 6.30 9.09 -7.77
C LYS A 16 5.06 8.30 -7.38
N PRO A 17 4.56 8.49 -6.13
CA PRO A 17 3.45 7.66 -5.67
C PRO A 17 2.15 7.90 -6.42
N ASP A 18 1.88 9.11 -6.88
CA ASP A 18 0.63 9.39 -7.61
C ASP A 18 0.55 8.63 -8.91
N GLU A 19 1.66 8.54 -9.65
CA GLU A 19 1.70 7.76 -10.87
C GLU A 19 1.55 6.26 -10.58
N ALA A 20 2.19 5.80 -9.50
CA ALA A 20 2.07 4.41 -9.09
C ALA A 20 0.62 4.08 -8.73
N ILE A 21 -0.05 4.94 -7.99
CA ILE A 21 -1.45 4.75 -7.61
C ILE A 21 -2.33 4.67 -8.86
N ALA A 22 -2.15 5.58 -9.80
CA ALA A 22 -2.96 5.59 -11.02
C ALA A 22 -2.80 4.27 -11.80
N ARG A 23 -1.58 3.78 -11.91
CA ARG A 23 -1.32 2.51 -12.61
C ARG A 23 -1.90 1.32 -11.87
N LEU A 24 -1.80 1.32 -10.54
CA LEU A 24 -2.34 0.23 -9.74
C LEU A 24 -3.87 0.21 -9.79
N GLU A 25 -4.51 1.37 -9.73
CA GLU A 25 -5.97 1.45 -9.84
C GLU A 25 -6.44 0.99 -11.20
N ALA A 26 -5.73 1.37 -12.27
CA ALA A 26 -6.04 0.90 -13.60
C ALA A 26 -5.90 -0.62 -13.70
N TYR A 27 -4.85 -1.17 -13.10
CA TYR A 27 -4.62 -2.62 -13.07
C TYR A 27 -5.78 -3.34 -12.36
N LEU A 28 -6.17 -2.83 -11.19
CA LEU A 28 -7.24 -3.44 -10.40
C LEU A 28 -8.60 -3.37 -11.08
N ALA A 29 -8.78 -2.41 -11.99
CA ALA A 29 -10.01 -2.28 -12.75
C ALA A 29 -10.13 -3.31 -13.87
N THR A 30 -9.05 -4.02 -14.22
CA THR A 30 -9.11 -5.02 -15.27
C THR A 30 -9.78 -6.30 -14.76
N PRO A 31 -10.57 -6.98 -15.62
CA PRO A 31 -11.28 -8.18 -15.16
C PRO A 31 -10.37 -9.39 -14.98
N VAL A 32 -9.15 -9.33 -15.47
CA VAL A 32 -8.19 -10.43 -15.37
C VAL A 32 -7.06 -10.15 -14.39
N ALA A 33 -7.24 -9.18 -13.51
CA ALA A 33 -6.22 -8.83 -12.53
C ALA A 33 -5.88 -10.03 -11.66
N SER A 34 -4.59 -10.26 -11.47
CA SER A 34 -4.07 -11.32 -10.61
C SER A 34 -3.05 -10.73 -9.64
N CYS A 35 -2.59 -11.56 -8.70
CA CYS A 35 -1.64 -11.10 -7.68
C CYS A 35 -2.15 -9.84 -6.97
N LEU A 36 -3.44 -9.90 -6.59
CA LEU A 36 -4.10 -8.74 -5.97
C LEU A 36 -3.44 -8.36 -4.65
N ASP A 37 -2.89 -9.34 -3.93
CA ASP A 37 -2.16 -9.07 -2.69
C ASP A 37 -0.96 -8.14 -2.94
N VAL A 38 -0.23 -8.39 -4.03
CA VAL A 38 0.92 -7.55 -4.39
C VAL A 38 0.43 -6.15 -4.76
N ALA A 39 -0.66 -6.05 -5.55
CA ALA A 39 -1.19 -4.77 -5.96
C ALA A 39 -1.61 -3.92 -4.75
N TYR A 40 -2.31 -4.52 -3.80
CA TYR A 40 -2.74 -3.80 -2.60
C TYR A 40 -1.56 -3.45 -1.70
N TYR A 41 -0.57 -4.31 -1.60
CA TYR A 41 0.65 -3.99 -0.85
C TYR A 41 1.35 -2.77 -1.44
N LEU A 42 1.48 -2.72 -2.77
CA LEU A 42 2.11 -1.59 -3.44
C LEU A 42 1.30 -0.31 -3.30
N LEU A 43 -0.05 -0.42 -3.32
CA LEU A 43 -0.90 0.73 -3.02
C LEU A 43 -0.65 1.25 -1.61
N GLY A 44 -0.54 0.34 -0.66
CA GLY A 44 -0.19 0.72 0.71
C GLY A 44 1.13 1.48 0.77
N ASN A 45 2.13 1.00 0.06
CA ASN A 45 3.43 1.66 0.00
C ASN A 45 3.34 3.05 -0.64
N ALA A 46 2.53 3.19 -1.67
CA ALA A 46 2.36 4.48 -2.34
C ALA A 46 1.69 5.49 -1.42
N TYR A 47 0.62 5.09 -0.74
CA TYR A 47 -0.05 5.98 0.20
C TYR A 47 0.84 6.31 1.39
N ARG A 48 1.66 5.36 1.83
CA ARG A 48 2.63 5.63 2.89
C ARG A 48 3.60 6.74 2.46
N GLN A 49 4.07 6.71 1.23
CA GLN A 49 4.96 7.77 0.72
C GLN A 49 4.29 9.13 0.75
N LYS A 50 2.97 9.16 0.59
CA LYS A 50 2.20 10.40 0.65
C LYS A 50 1.81 10.78 2.08
N SER A 51 2.24 10.00 3.05
CA SER A 51 1.88 10.15 4.46
C SER A 51 0.38 10.00 4.71
N ASP A 52 -0.32 9.31 3.82
CA ASP A 52 -1.73 8.98 4.00
C ASP A 52 -1.82 7.62 4.68
N TRP A 53 -1.62 7.63 5.99
CA TRP A 53 -1.51 6.40 6.78
C TRP A 53 -2.80 5.62 6.84
N ARG A 54 -3.97 6.29 6.79
CA ARG A 54 -5.25 5.59 6.80
C ARG A 54 -5.44 4.77 5.55
N LYS A 55 -5.17 5.35 4.39
CA LYS A 55 -5.27 4.61 3.13
C LYS A 55 -4.20 3.54 3.02
N ALA A 56 -2.99 3.82 3.51
CA ALA A 56 -1.94 2.80 3.55
C ALA A 56 -2.41 1.59 4.36
N ILE A 57 -2.95 1.81 5.55
CA ILE A 57 -3.45 0.74 6.41
C ILE A 57 -4.57 -0.04 5.73
N ASN A 58 -5.52 0.66 5.11
CA ASN A 58 -6.63 0.00 4.42
C ASN A 58 -6.14 -0.93 3.32
N ASN A 59 -5.16 -0.49 2.53
CA ASN A 59 -4.62 -1.31 1.45
C ASN A 59 -3.76 -2.45 1.95
N TYR A 60 -2.95 -2.22 3.00
CA TYR A 60 -2.20 -3.29 3.63
C TYR A 60 -3.13 -4.36 4.23
N ASN A 61 -4.25 -3.94 4.84
CA ASN A 61 -5.24 -4.88 5.35
C ASN A 61 -5.79 -5.77 4.25
N ARG A 62 -6.10 -5.20 3.08
CA ARG A 62 -6.56 -5.99 1.95
C ARG A 62 -5.50 -7.00 1.51
N ALA A 63 -4.25 -6.57 1.45
CA ALA A 63 -3.15 -7.45 1.06
C ALA A 63 -2.98 -8.60 2.06
N VAL A 64 -3.08 -8.32 3.36
CA VAL A 64 -2.96 -9.35 4.40
C VAL A 64 -4.12 -10.34 4.31
N GLN A 65 -5.34 -9.87 4.05
CA GLN A 65 -6.50 -10.75 3.89
C GLN A 65 -6.30 -11.72 2.73
N LEU A 66 -5.65 -11.26 1.67
CA LEU A 66 -5.41 -12.08 0.48
C LEU A 66 -4.20 -12.99 0.64
N ASN A 67 -3.19 -12.53 1.38
CA ASN A 67 -1.97 -13.30 1.59
C ASN A 67 -1.38 -12.95 2.96
N PRO A 68 -1.77 -13.69 4.02
CA PRO A 68 -1.29 -13.42 5.37
C PRO A 68 0.22 -13.62 5.55
N ASP A 69 0.86 -14.38 4.66
CA ASP A 69 2.28 -14.68 4.76
C ASP A 69 3.16 -13.71 3.97
N GLY A 70 2.56 -12.73 3.32
CA GLY A 70 3.31 -11.77 2.52
C GLY A 70 3.89 -10.62 3.34
N PRO A 71 4.61 -9.71 2.67
CA PRO A 71 5.29 -8.60 3.36
C PRO A 71 4.32 -7.56 3.92
N ALA A 72 3.05 -7.58 3.50
CA ALA A 72 2.08 -6.60 3.95
C ALA A 72 1.82 -6.67 5.44
N LYS A 73 1.97 -7.85 6.05
CA LYS A 73 1.72 -8.01 7.49
C LYS A 73 2.62 -7.11 8.32
N THR A 74 3.91 -7.12 8.04
CA THR A 74 4.88 -6.28 8.74
C THR A 74 4.64 -4.80 8.43
N ALA A 75 4.38 -4.50 7.16
CA ALA A 75 4.10 -3.12 6.74
C ALA A 75 2.86 -2.57 7.43
N LEU A 76 1.82 -3.41 7.56
CA LEU A 76 0.59 -3.02 8.24
C LEU A 76 0.85 -2.69 9.71
N GLN A 77 1.59 -3.54 10.39
CA GLN A 77 1.89 -3.32 11.79
C GLN A 77 2.66 -2.02 11.99
N THR A 78 3.68 -1.78 11.16
CA THR A 78 4.45 -0.54 11.22
C THR A 78 3.58 0.68 10.98
N ALA A 79 2.69 0.61 9.98
CA ALA A 79 1.80 1.72 9.67
C ALA A 79 0.84 2.02 10.83
N LYS A 80 0.32 0.97 11.47
CA LYS A 80 -0.55 1.13 12.63
C LYS A 80 0.18 1.79 13.79
N GLU A 81 1.41 1.38 14.04
CA GLU A 81 2.21 1.97 15.11
C GLU A 81 2.47 3.45 14.86
N ILE A 82 2.77 3.81 13.62
CA ILE A 82 3.01 5.20 13.27
C ILE A 82 1.73 6.02 13.43
N LEU A 83 0.59 5.51 12.97
CA LEU A 83 -0.66 6.22 13.10
C LEU A 83 -1.05 6.38 14.57
N ASP A 84 -0.86 5.34 15.38
CA ASP A 84 -1.14 5.42 16.81
C ASP A 84 -0.29 6.48 17.49
N PHE A 85 0.97 6.57 17.10
CA PHE A 85 1.86 7.58 17.67
C PHE A 85 1.30 8.99 17.42
N PHE A 86 0.90 9.27 16.18
CA PHE A 86 0.36 10.60 15.86
C PHE A 86 -1.00 10.82 16.51
N ASN A 87 -1.85 9.81 16.54
CA ASN A 87 -3.17 9.94 17.16
C ASN A 87 -3.07 10.10 18.68
N HIS A 88 -2.08 9.47 19.29
CA HIS A 88 -1.86 9.60 20.73
C HIS A 88 -1.62 11.06 21.09
N ASP A 89 -0.82 11.76 20.31
CA ASP A 89 -0.55 13.18 20.54
C ASP A 89 -1.82 14.02 20.37
N LEU A 90 -2.74 13.60 19.50
CA LEU A 90 -3.99 14.31 19.27
C LEU A 90 -5.03 14.07 20.36
N TYR A 91 -5.07 12.86 20.91
CA TYR A 91 -6.13 12.44 21.82
C TYR A 91 -5.72 12.50 23.29
N ASN A 92 -4.46 12.77 23.60
CA ASN A 92 -3.95 12.87 24.96
C ASN A 92 -3.23 14.21 25.14
N PRO A 93 -4.01 15.26 25.26
CA PRO A 93 -3.44 16.60 25.45
C PRO A 93 -2.71 16.74 26.77
#